data_66c03e6dca2a23afbd11167b5961027b
#
_entry.id   66c03e6dca2a23afbd11167b5961027b
#
_cell.length_a   1.000
_cell.length_b   1.000
_cell.length_c   1.000
_cell.angle_alpha   90.00
_cell.angle_beta   90.00
_cell.angle_gamma   90.00
#
_symmetry.space_group_name_H-M   'P 1'
#
loop_
_entity.id
_entity.type
_entity.pdbx_description
1 polymer ?
#
loop_
_entity_poly.entity_id
_entity_poly.type
_entity_poly.pdbx_seq_one_letter_code
_entity_poly.pdbx_strand_id
1 'polypeptide(L)'
;MKHIDAELLKQVFISGANNLYNHYPEIDRLNVFPVPDGDTGMNMNLTLTSGVKEIRNRNDDNVYDLAKAFSGGLLMGARGNSGVITSQIFRGFADSLKGKKKIGVEDLILALLNAKEIAYKAVMKPVEGTILTVIRESSQAVKDNEDKLDSIEDVFEFLLQEAKKSLDHTPELLPVLKEVGVVDSGGTGLWRIFEGMNAAVKGKMIDRVENVESPAGGDVMQMFEKGDHGYAGAQLEEEEAYGYCTQFIFRLGKKEDGKKKFDEEKFTKYLGEHGKSLVVVSDGDNVRVHIHTLKPGDMLNYAQNYGEFLSITIENMSEEHHNISEGRAATDMAGNIEAHKAKQEENKEEDDRPLAEFGIIAVSSGPGLDEIFRELGVGEIVSGGQTMNPSTADFVEAIKRIHAENVYILPNNSNIVMAASQACEVLDPSINAKVVPSKTIPQGIASLMQFNPDNDPETIFQEMKSALKSVLSGSVTYAIKDTDIDGVHITKDYYMAMEDKKIVSCVKSRKDAILDLIESMMNEDAAVLTVYCGADVDEAEREEVESILNEKYGEDVEIDVRDGGQPVYSYLVGLE
;
A
#
# COMPACT_ATOMS: atom_id res chain seq x y z
N MET A 1 -9.06 29.15 -18.83
CA MET A 1 -9.88 28.32 -19.75
C MET A 1 -11.27 28.09 -19.19
N LYS A 2 -12.28 27.76 -20.03
CA LYS A 2 -13.67 27.59 -19.57
C LYS A 2 -14.05 26.10 -19.35
N HIS A 3 -13.31 25.18 -19.95
CA HIS A 3 -13.63 23.75 -19.88
C HIS A 3 -12.35 22.91 -19.90
N ILE A 4 -12.41 21.76 -19.21
CA ILE A 4 -11.45 20.65 -19.29
C ILE A 4 -12.09 19.56 -20.16
N ASP A 5 -11.37 19.05 -21.15
CA ASP A 5 -11.72 17.82 -21.89
C ASP A 5 -11.00 16.59 -21.31
N ALA A 6 -11.23 15.42 -21.90
CA ALA A 6 -10.68 14.18 -21.36
C ALA A 6 -9.13 14.15 -21.42
N GLU A 7 -8.55 14.67 -22.49
CA GLU A 7 -7.08 14.69 -22.62
C GLU A 7 -6.42 15.58 -21.56
N LEU A 8 -6.94 16.79 -21.36
CA LEU A 8 -6.43 17.66 -20.29
C LEU A 8 -6.70 17.07 -18.90
N LEU A 9 -7.86 16.43 -18.67
CA LEU A 9 -8.15 15.79 -17.40
C LEU A 9 -7.14 14.65 -17.09
N LYS A 10 -6.78 13.85 -18.11
CA LYS A 10 -5.73 12.85 -18.02
C LYS A 10 -4.40 13.46 -17.58
N GLN A 11 -3.98 14.55 -18.21
CA GLN A 11 -2.75 15.28 -17.85
C GLN A 11 -2.83 15.82 -16.41
N VAL A 12 -3.97 16.33 -15.99
CA VAL A 12 -4.21 16.84 -14.63
C VAL A 12 -4.03 15.72 -13.60
N PHE A 13 -4.61 14.55 -13.83
CA PHE A 13 -4.48 13.41 -12.92
C PHE A 13 -3.04 12.88 -12.86
N ILE A 14 -2.38 12.72 -14.01
CA ILE A 14 -0.99 12.25 -14.07
C ILE A 14 -0.05 13.24 -13.37
N SER A 15 -0.20 14.55 -13.61
CA SER A 15 0.62 15.58 -12.98
C SER A 15 0.44 15.61 -11.44
N GLY A 16 -0.81 15.45 -10.96
CA GLY A 16 -1.08 15.33 -9.53
C GLY A 16 -0.40 14.11 -8.90
N ALA A 17 -0.50 12.97 -9.57
CA ALA A 17 0.16 11.74 -9.12
C ALA A 17 1.69 11.85 -9.14
N ASN A 18 2.26 12.44 -10.18
CA ASN A 18 3.71 12.65 -10.28
C ASN A 18 4.22 13.60 -9.19
N ASN A 19 3.48 14.67 -8.89
CA ASN A 19 3.87 15.59 -7.82
C ASN A 19 3.83 14.92 -6.45
N LEU A 20 2.84 14.07 -6.18
CA LEU A 20 2.82 13.28 -4.95
C LEU A 20 4.02 12.31 -4.90
N TYR A 21 4.30 11.60 -6.01
CA TYR A 21 5.46 10.71 -6.11
C TYR A 21 6.77 11.45 -5.78
N ASN A 22 6.95 12.65 -6.29
CA ASN A 22 8.16 13.44 -6.04
C ASN A 22 8.33 13.85 -4.56
N HIS A 23 7.24 13.80 -3.76
CA HIS A 23 7.23 14.29 -2.38
C HIS A 23 6.79 13.24 -1.34
N TYR A 24 6.50 11.97 -1.74
CA TYR A 24 6.01 10.97 -0.78
C TYR A 24 6.94 10.74 0.42
N PRO A 25 8.28 10.82 0.32
CA PRO A 25 9.14 10.62 1.48
C PRO A 25 9.05 11.77 2.49
N GLU A 26 8.73 12.98 2.05
CA GLU A 26 8.45 14.11 2.95
C GLU A 26 7.15 13.88 3.71
N ILE A 27 6.14 13.32 3.02
CA ILE A 27 4.83 13.00 3.60
C ILE A 27 4.94 11.89 4.64
N ASP A 28 5.74 10.86 4.36
CA ASP A 28 6.01 9.77 5.31
C ASP A 28 6.64 10.27 6.60
N ARG A 29 7.55 11.26 6.53
CA ARG A 29 8.17 11.88 7.73
C ARG A 29 7.17 12.64 8.61
N LEU A 30 6.03 13.08 8.06
CA LEU A 30 4.99 13.78 8.79
C LEU A 30 3.99 12.82 9.45
N ASN A 31 4.05 11.53 9.12
CA ASN A 31 3.08 10.55 9.59
C ASN A 31 3.27 10.24 11.08
N VAL A 32 2.37 10.79 11.90
CA VAL A 32 2.33 10.58 13.35
C VAL A 32 0.95 10.17 13.85
N PHE A 33 -0.05 10.16 12.97
CA PHE A 33 -1.45 9.83 13.28
C PHE A 33 -2.10 9.08 12.09
N PRO A 34 -2.96 8.07 12.32
CA PRO A 34 -3.35 7.47 13.62
C PRO A 34 -2.28 6.55 14.21
N VAL A 35 -1.27 6.16 13.44
CA VAL A 35 -0.11 5.34 13.84
C VAL A 35 1.14 5.95 13.20
N PRO A 36 2.25 6.11 13.92
CA PRO A 36 3.48 6.70 13.39
C PRO A 36 4.33 5.67 12.60
N ASP A 37 3.71 5.00 11.64
CA ASP A 37 4.33 3.96 10.80
C ASP A 37 5.08 4.50 9.58
N GLY A 38 4.94 5.81 9.29
CA GLY A 38 5.71 6.48 8.24
C GLY A 38 5.39 6.01 6.82
N ASP A 39 4.17 5.56 6.56
CA ASP A 39 3.76 4.96 5.29
C ASP A 39 2.68 5.72 4.50
N THR A 40 2.20 6.85 5.04
CA THR A 40 1.09 7.64 4.45
C THR A 40 1.37 8.05 3.01
N GLY A 41 2.54 8.62 2.75
CA GLY A 41 2.96 9.07 1.42
C GLY A 41 3.10 7.90 0.45
N MET A 42 3.71 6.81 0.91
CA MET A 42 3.86 5.58 0.13
C MET A 42 2.49 4.98 -0.24
N ASN A 43 1.57 4.84 0.71
CA ASN A 43 0.23 4.31 0.48
C ASN A 43 -0.55 5.16 -0.54
N MET A 44 -0.51 6.49 -0.41
CA MET A 44 -1.14 7.41 -1.36
C MET A 44 -0.51 7.31 -2.75
N ASN A 45 0.83 7.21 -2.81
CA ASN A 45 1.55 7.10 -4.07
C ASN A 45 1.23 5.80 -4.82
N LEU A 46 1.25 4.65 -4.14
CA LEU A 46 0.90 3.36 -4.74
C LEU A 46 -0.56 3.35 -5.22
N THR A 47 -1.46 3.95 -4.46
CA THR A 47 -2.87 4.12 -4.83
C THR A 47 -3.01 4.94 -6.11
N LEU A 48 -2.35 6.12 -6.19
CA LEU A 48 -2.39 6.98 -7.39
C LEU A 48 -1.72 6.32 -8.60
N THR A 49 -0.63 5.59 -8.38
CA THR A 49 0.05 4.85 -9.46
C THR A 49 -0.88 3.83 -10.11
N SER A 50 -1.69 3.11 -9.30
CA SER A 50 -2.70 2.19 -9.82
C SER A 50 -3.77 2.91 -10.67
N GLY A 51 -4.25 4.09 -10.23
CA GLY A 51 -5.17 4.90 -11.02
C GLY A 51 -4.57 5.42 -12.32
N VAL A 52 -3.31 5.87 -12.30
CA VAL A 52 -2.59 6.32 -13.50
C VAL A 52 -2.39 5.18 -14.49
N LYS A 53 -2.10 3.97 -14.02
CA LYS A 53 -1.97 2.77 -14.86
C LYS A 53 -3.22 2.55 -15.70
N GLU A 54 -4.41 2.70 -15.11
CA GLU A 54 -5.69 2.52 -15.80
C GLU A 54 -5.97 3.56 -16.90
N ILE A 55 -5.43 4.78 -16.78
CA ILE A 55 -5.75 5.85 -17.73
C ILE A 55 -4.62 6.19 -18.71
N ARG A 56 -3.39 5.74 -18.46
CA ARG A 56 -2.20 6.15 -19.23
C ARG A 56 -2.39 5.96 -20.73
N ASN A 57 -2.87 4.80 -21.15
CA ASN A 57 -3.03 4.41 -22.55
C ASN A 57 -4.45 4.62 -23.09
N ARG A 58 -5.34 5.27 -22.33
CA ARG A 58 -6.72 5.54 -22.76
C ARG A 58 -6.82 6.83 -23.56
N ASN A 59 -7.68 6.81 -24.57
CA ASN A 59 -8.05 7.96 -25.39
C ASN A 59 -9.57 8.11 -25.33
N ASP A 60 -10.10 8.54 -24.18
CA ASP A 60 -11.53 8.71 -23.98
C ASP A 60 -12.04 10.01 -24.61
N ASP A 61 -13.23 9.97 -25.22
CA ASP A 61 -13.88 11.14 -25.82
C ASP A 61 -14.63 12.00 -24.79
N ASN A 62 -14.74 11.52 -23.54
CA ASN A 62 -15.46 12.21 -22.49
C ASN A 62 -14.77 12.10 -21.12
N VAL A 63 -14.97 13.10 -20.28
CA VAL A 63 -14.33 13.21 -18.97
C VAL A 63 -14.85 12.18 -17.96
N TYR A 64 -16.10 11.72 -18.11
CA TYR A 64 -16.68 10.76 -17.18
C TYR A 64 -16.01 9.38 -17.29
N ASP A 65 -15.85 8.86 -18.50
CA ASP A 65 -15.24 7.52 -18.69
C ASP A 65 -13.80 7.50 -18.24
N LEU A 66 -13.05 8.57 -18.50
CA LEU A 66 -11.68 8.73 -18.00
C LEU A 66 -11.63 8.81 -16.46
N ALA A 67 -12.44 9.68 -15.85
CA ALA A 67 -12.48 9.83 -14.41
C ALA A 67 -12.94 8.54 -13.70
N LYS A 68 -13.88 7.81 -14.29
CA LYS A 68 -14.36 6.52 -13.79
C LYS A 68 -13.26 5.46 -13.85
N ALA A 69 -12.50 5.38 -14.94
CA ALA A 69 -11.39 4.46 -15.08
C ALA A 69 -10.30 4.76 -14.04
N PHE A 70 -9.90 6.04 -13.90
CA PHE A 70 -8.95 6.48 -12.89
C PHE A 70 -9.39 6.12 -11.47
N SER A 71 -10.64 6.46 -11.13
CA SER A 71 -11.23 6.13 -9.83
C SER A 71 -11.30 4.62 -9.57
N GLY A 72 -11.60 3.82 -10.60
CA GLY A 72 -11.59 2.35 -10.52
C GLY A 72 -10.20 1.79 -10.20
N GLY A 73 -9.16 2.29 -10.86
CA GLY A 73 -7.78 1.92 -10.58
C GLY A 73 -7.33 2.34 -9.18
N LEU A 74 -7.71 3.54 -8.73
CA LEU A 74 -7.47 3.99 -7.35
C LEU A 74 -8.15 3.07 -6.34
N LEU A 75 -9.39 2.69 -6.59
CA LEU A 75 -10.19 1.83 -5.72
C LEU A 75 -9.51 0.48 -5.50
N MET A 76 -9.10 -0.18 -6.58
CA MET A 76 -8.44 -1.49 -6.54
C MET A 76 -7.03 -1.43 -5.94
N GLY A 77 -6.29 -0.38 -6.24
CA GLY A 77 -4.93 -0.16 -5.72
C GLY A 77 -4.87 0.50 -4.34
N ALA A 78 -6.00 0.80 -3.70
CA ALA A 78 -6.05 1.53 -2.44
C ALA A 78 -5.35 0.77 -1.31
N ARG A 79 -4.41 1.43 -0.64
CA ARG A 79 -3.62 0.88 0.46
C ARG A 79 -3.69 1.78 1.69
N GLY A 80 -3.81 1.17 2.85
CA GLY A 80 -3.93 1.88 4.12
C GLY A 80 -5.13 2.85 4.15
N ASN A 81 -5.33 3.52 5.28
CA ASN A 81 -6.42 4.48 5.43
C ASN A 81 -6.29 5.68 4.46
N SER A 82 -5.08 6.19 4.27
CA SER A 82 -4.80 7.35 3.42
C SER A 82 -5.10 7.05 1.94
N GLY A 83 -4.71 5.88 1.45
CA GLY A 83 -5.01 5.45 0.08
C GLY A 83 -6.49 5.22 -0.14
N VAL A 84 -7.19 4.57 0.80
CA VAL A 84 -8.64 4.37 0.71
C VAL A 84 -9.37 5.71 0.68
N ILE A 85 -9.08 6.64 1.60
CA ILE A 85 -9.72 7.97 1.61
C ILE A 85 -9.43 8.71 0.30
N THR A 86 -8.19 8.67 -0.21
CA THR A 86 -7.82 9.25 -1.51
C THR A 86 -8.66 8.65 -2.64
N SER A 87 -8.83 7.32 -2.68
CA SER A 87 -9.66 6.65 -3.69
C SER A 87 -11.12 7.13 -3.64
N GLN A 88 -11.67 7.34 -2.43
CA GLN A 88 -13.03 7.81 -2.24
C GLN A 88 -13.22 9.29 -2.63
N ILE A 89 -12.21 10.15 -2.42
CA ILE A 89 -12.20 11.53 -2.92
C ILE A 89 -12.39 11.52 -4.45
N PHE A 90 -11.58 10.74 -5.16
CA PHE A 90 -11.67 10.66 -6.62
C PHE A 90 -12.90 9.91 -7.12
N ARG A 91 -13.44 8.96 -6.35
CA ARG A 91 -14.73 8.32 -6.65
C ARG A 91 -15.86 9.35 -6.64
N GLY A 92 -15.94 10.16 -5.59
CA GLY A 92 -16.94 11.23 -5.50
C GLY A 92 -16.79 12.25 -6.62
N PHE A 93 -15.55 12.61 -6.98
CA PHE A 93 -15.26 13.47 -8.12
C PHE A 93 -15.81 12.87 -9.44
N ALA A 94 -15.46 11.61 -9.72
CA ALA A 94 -15.89 10.91 -10.94
C ALA A 94 -17.41 10.75 -11.03
N ASP A 95 -18.09 10.38 -9.93
CA ASP A 95 -19.54 10.19 -9.90
C ASP A 95 -20.31 11.47 -10.26
N SER A 96 -19.79 12.64 -9.90
CA SER A 96 -20.35 13.95 -10.25
C SER A 96 -20.30 14.25 -11.76
N LEU A 97 -19.40 13.61 -12.48
CA LEU A 97 -19.18 13.83 -13.91
C LEU A 97 -20.06 12.94 -14.80
N LYS A 98 -20.95 12.12 -14.23
CA LYS A 98 -21.78 11.19 -14.99
C LYS A 98 -22.52 11.89 -16.13
N GLY A 99 -22.29 11.39 -17.36
CA GLY A 99 -22.89 11.94 -18.59
C GLY A 99 -22.25 13.22 -19.13
N LYS A 100 -21.16 13.71 -18.52
CA LYS A 100 -20.44 14.91 -18.97
C LYS A 100 -19.35 14.54 -19.97
N LYS A 101 -19.25 15.32 -21.05
CA LYS A 101 -18.15 15.22 -22.02
C LYS A 101 -16.99 16.14 -21.70
N LYS A 102 -17.26 17.26 -21.04
CA LYS A 102 -16.28 18.26 -20.58
C LYS A 102 -16.67 18.75 -19.20
N ILE A 103 -15.73 19.27 -18.46
CA ILE A 103 -15.93 19.86 -17.13
C ILE A 103 -15.91 21.38 -17.28
N GLY A 104 -17.01 22.03 -16.93
CA GLY A 104 -17.06 23.50 -16.75
C GLY A 104 -16.69 23.89 -15.31
N VAL A 105 -16.66 25.21 -15.05
CA VAL A 105 -16.37 25.74 -13.70
C VAL A 105 -17.37 25.22 -12.68
N GLU A 106 -18.66 25.30 -12.95
CA GLU A 106 -19.73 24.81 -12.08
C GLU A 106 -19.63 23.29 -11.86
N ASP A 107 -19.36 22.51 -12.93
CA ASP A 107 -19.18 21.05 -12.83
C ASP A 107 -18.00 20.69 -11.92
N LEU A 108 -16.88 21.43 -12.01
CA LEU A 108 -15.70 21.22 -11.19
C LEU A 108 -16.00 21.49 -9.70
N ILE A 109 -16.70 22.58 -9.40
CA ILE A 109 -17.09 22.92 -8.03
C ILE A 109 -18.00 21.84 -7.44
N LEU A 110 -18.99 21.36 -8.19
CA LEU A 110 -19.87 20.28 -7.76
C LEU A 110 -19.09 18.96 -7.56
N ALA A 111 -18.11 18.67 -8.42
CA ALA A 111 -17.29 17.47 -8.28
C ALA A 111 -16.41 17.50 -7.02
N LEU A 112 -15.85 18.65 -6.65
CA LEU A 112 -15.12 18.83 -5.41
C LEU A 112 -16.00 18.66 -4.17
N LEU A 113 -17.23 19.20 -4.18
CA LEU A 113 -18.18 19.00 -3.08
C LEU A 113 -18.58 17.54 -2.94
N ASN A 114 -18.84 16.84 -4.03
CA ASN A 114 -19.19 15.42 -3.98
C ASN A 114 -18.00 14.56 -3.53
N ALA A 115 -16.79 14.92 -3.92
CA ALA A 115 -15.56 14.29 -3.44
C ALA A 115 -15.47 14.31 -1.89
N LYS A 116 -15.73 15.46 -1.29
CA LYS A 116 -15.84 15.63 0.18
C LYS A 116 -16.92 14.70 0.76
N GLU A 117 -18.14 14.71 0.19
CA GLU A 117 -19.27 13.93 0.72
C GLU A 117 -18.97 12.42 0.74
N ILE A 118 -18.41 11.90 -0.35
CA ILE A 118 -18.08 10.47 -0.46
C ILE A 118 -16.95 10.08 0.47
N ALA A 119 -15.90 10.91 0.60
CA ALA A 119 -14.79 10.67 1.52
C ALA A 119 -15.25 10.58 2.99
N TYR A 120 -16.11 11.50 3.43
CA TYR A 120 -16.66 11.47 4.80
C TYR A 120 -17.57 10.25 5.05
N LYS A 121 -18.36 9.83 4.07
CA LYS A 121 -19.22 8.64 4.18
C LYS A 121 -18.42 7.34 4.29
N ALA A 122 -17.24 7.28 3.68
CA ALA A 122 -16.40 6.09 3.70
C ALA A 122 -15.72 5.84 5.06
N VAL A 123 -15.64 6.85 5.92
CA VAL A 123 -14.98 6.75 7.23
C VAL A 123 -16.03 6.65 8.33
N MET A 124 -16.03 5.53 9.07
CA MET A 124 -17.01 5.31 10.16
C MET A 124 -16.95 6.34 11.27
N LYS A 125 -15.76 6.85 11.60
CA LYS A 125 -15.51 7.88 12.61
C LYS A 125 -14.55 8.93 12.03
N PRO A 126 -15.07 9.91 11.27
CA PRO A 126 -14.24 10.99 10.73
C PRO A 126 -13.55 11.76 11.86
N VAL A 127 -12.26 12.04 11.67
CA VAL A 127 -11.44 12.82 12.62
C VAL A 127 -11.04 14.12 11.93
N GLU A 128 -11.33 15.24 12.61
CA GLU A 128 -10.92 16.57 12.14
C GLU A 128 -9.43 16.81 12.39
N GLY A 129 -8.84 17.70 11.61
CA GLY A 129 -7.39 17.93 11.61
C GLY A 129 -6.63 16.92 10.71
N THR A 130 -7.34 16.27 9.76
CA THR A 130 -6.79 15.27 8.83
C THR A 130 -7.09 15.64 7.38
N ILE A 131 -6.71 14.77 6.43
CA ILE A 131 -7.05 14.86 5.00
C ILE A 131 -8.54 15.18 4.77
N LEU A 132 -9.42 14.67 5.64
CA LEU A 132 -10.86 14.94 5.56
C LEU A 132 -11.19 16.41 5.79
N THR A 133 -10.53 17.06 6.75
CA THR A 133 -10.68 18.49 7.00
C THR A 133 -10.20 19.30 5.81
N VAL A 134 -9.04 18.94 5.23
CA VAL A 134 -8.46 19.66 4.08
C VAL A 134 -9.39 19.62 2.88
N ILE A 135 -9.94 18.45 2.49
CA ILE A 135 -10.90 18.39 1.39
C ILE A 135 -12.20 19.10 1.72
N ARG A 136 -12.70 19.04 2.96
CA ARG A 136 -13.95 19.70 3.37
C ARG A 136 -13.83 21.20 3.28
N GLU A 137 -12.81 21.78 3.91
CA GLU A 137 -12.67 23.22 3.99
C GLU A 137 -12.34 23.85 2.65
N SER A 138 -11.40 23.25 1.89
CA SER A 138 -11.02 23.77 0.59
C SER A 138 -12.15 23.70 -0.43
N SER A 139 -12.89 22.59 -0.51
CA SER A 139 -14.03 22.47 -1.43
C SER A 139 -15.20 23.40 -1.05
N GLN A 140 -15.45 23.57 0.24
CA GLN A 140 -16.48 24.49 0.74
C GLN A 140 -16.11 25.95 0.45
N ALA A 141 -14.85 26.35 0.68
CA ALA A 141 -14.35 27.69 0.37
C ALA A 141 -14.48 28.00 -1.13
N VAL A 142 -14.19 27.03 -2.01
CA VAL A 142 -14.41 27.18 -3.46
C VAL A 142 -15.90 27.45 -3.75
N LYS A 143 -16.80 26.67 -3.15
CA LYS A 143 -18.25 26.85 -3.33
C LYS A 143 -18.72 28.23 -2.84
N ASP A 144 -18.26 28.65 -1.67
CA ASP A 144 -18.67 29.91 -1.05
C ASP A 144 -18.17 31.16 -1.83
N ASN A 145 -17.21 30.97 -2.74
CA ASN A 145 -16.65 32.03 -3.60
C ASN A 145 -16.90 31.78 -5.09
N GLU A 146 -17.84 30.91 -5.46
CA GLU A 146 -18.09 30.53 -6.87
C GLU A 146 -18.35 31.73 -7.78
N ASP A 147 -19.02 32.78 -7.27
CA ASP A 147 -19.32 34.00 -8.03
C ASP A 147 -18.07 34.80 -8.46
N LYS A 148 -16.88 34.48 -7.88
CA LYS A 148 -15.61 35.16 -8.16
C LYS A 148 -14.66 34.31 -9.02
N LEU A 149 -15.05 33.07 -9.33
CA LEU A 149 -14.20 32.09 -10.01
C LEU A 149 -14.69 31.93 -11.45
N ASP A 150 -14.07 32.68 -12.35
CA ASP A 150 -14.53 32.78 -13.75
C ASP A 150 -13.93 31.72 -14.68
N SER A 151 -12.90 31.01 -14.26
CA SER A 151 -12.16 30.04 -15.06
C SER A 151 -11.75 28.80 -14.25
N ILE A 152 -11.43 27.73 -14.96
CA ILE A 152 -10.90 26.50 -14.35
C ILE A 152 -9.59 26.78 -13.57
N GLU A 153 -8.73 27.64 -14.14
CA GLU A 153 -7.48 28.04 -13.48
C GLU A 153 -7.74 28.75 -12.15
N ASP A 154 -8.75 29.63 -12.11
CA ASP A 154 -9.12 30.35 -10.88
C ASP A 154 -9.60 29.36 -9.80
N VAL A 155 -10.40 28.34 -10.20
CA VAL A 155 -10.87 27.31 -9.26
C VAL A 155 -9.69 26.51 -8.68
N PHE A 156 -8.77 26.03 -9.53
CA PHE A 156 -7.62 25.24 -9.04
C PHE A 156 -6.65 26.09 -8.20
N GLU A 157 -6.40 27.33 -8.60
CA GLU A 157 -5.55 28.24 -7.84
C GLU A 157 -6.14 28.52 -6.45
N PHE A 158 -7.44 28.82 -6.40
CA PHE A 158 -8.14 29.11 -5.14
C PHE A 158 -8.24 27.87 -4.25
N LEU A 159 -8.58 26.70 -4.85
CA LEU A 159 -8.59 25.40 -4.16
C LEU A 159 -7.23 25.11 -3.50
N LEU A 160 -6.13 25.30 -4.24
CA LEU A 160 -4.78 25.05 -3.73
C LEU A 160 -4.43 25.96 -2.55
N GLN A 161 -4.81 27.25 -2.63
CA GLN A 161 -4.57 28.23 -1.55
C GLN A 161 -5.38 27.87 -0.30
N GLU A 162 -6.67 27.55 -0.44
CA GLU A 162 -7.53 27.20 0.70
C GLU A 162 -7.15 25.83 1.29
N ALA A 163 -6.75 24.85 0.46
CA ALA A 163 -6.21 23.58 0.93
C ALA A 163 -4.93 23.78 1.78
N LYS A 164 -4.04 24.70 1.37
CA LYS A 164 -2.85 25.02 2.17
C LYS A 164 -3.20 25.66 3.51
N LYS A 165 -4.14 26.61 3.54
CA LYS A 165 -4.60 27.23 4.78
C LYS A 165 -5.20 26.20 5.74
N SER A 166 -6.07 25.32 5.22
CA SER A 166 -6.67 24.24 6.00
C SER A 166 -5.61 23.28 6.53
N LEU A 167 -4.64 22.89 5.69
CA LEU A 167 -3.51 22.05 6.09
C LEU A 167 -2.71 22.68 7.24
N ASP A 168 -2.37 23.96 7.13
CA ASP A 168 -1.60 24.67 8.15
C ASP A 168 -2.37 24.80 9.48
N HIS A 169 -3.69 24.67 9.43
CA HIS A 169 -4.57 24.70 10.61
C HIS A 169 -4.78 23.32 11.26
N THR A 170 -4.38 22.22 10.62
CA THR A 170 -4.58 20.85 11.16
C THR A 170 -4.01 20.65 12.58
N PRO A 171 -2.85 21.23 12.98
CA PRO A 171 -2.34 21.10 14.35
C PRO A 171 -3.23 21.74 15.43
N GLU A 172 -4.06 22.70 15.06
CA GLU A 172 -5.01 23.32 16.02
C GLU A 172 -6.24 22.43 16.26
N LEU A 173 -6.53 21.50 15.35
CA LEU A 173 -7.68 20.59 15.41
C LEU A 173 -7.32 19.21 15.96
N LEU A 174 -6.09 18.75 15.80
CA LEU A 174 -5.62 17.43 16.22
C LEU A 174 -4.41 17.57 17.16
N PRO A 175 -4.60 17.39 18.49
CA PRO A 175 -3.58 17.71 19.50
C PRO A 175 -2.22 17.03 19.27
N VAL A 176 -2.19 15.77 18.82
CA VAL A 176 -0.94 15.04 18.56
C VAL A 176 -0.08 15.72 17.48
N LEU A 177 -0.69 16.36 16.48
CA LEU A 177 0.07 17.10 15.45
C LEU A 177 0.72 18.35 16.05
N LYS A 178 0.01 19.02 16.98
CA LYS A 178 0.51 20.19 17.69
C LYS A 178 1.66 19.81 18.63
N GLU A 179 1.53 18.70 19.33
CA GLU A 179 2.54 18.19 20.26
C GLU A 179 3.85 17.88 19.53
N VAL A 180 3.76 17.21 18.37
CA VAL A 180 4.93 16.86 17.55
C VAL A 180 5.42 18.04 16.68
N GLY A 181 4.60 19.09 16.50
CA GLY A 181 4.93 20.27 15.72
C GLY A 181 4.90 20.03 14.20
N VAL A 182 3.99 19.19 13.72
CA VAL A 182 3.82 18.86 12.31
C VAL A 182 2.39 19.10 11.84
N VAL A 183 2.18 19.18 10.52
CA VAL A 183 0.85 19.17 9.88
C VAL A 183 0.44 17.74 9.51
N ASP A 184 -0.84 17.53 9.18
CA ASP A 184 -1.34 16.21 8.79
C ASP A 184 -0.66 15.68 7.51
N SER A 185 -0.16 14.46 7.58
CA SER A 185 0.52 13.80 6.46
C SER A 185 -0.41 13.53 5.28
N GLY A 186 -1.62 13.01 5.52
CA GLY A 186 -2.63 12.77 4.49
C GLY A 186 -3.09 14.06 3.82
N GLY A 187 -3.33 15.11 4.60
CA GLY A 187 -3.65 16.46 4.11
C GLY A 187 -2.52 17.05 3.27
N THR A 188 -1.26 16.83 3.68
CA THR A 188 -0.08 17.23 2.89
C THR A 188 -0.07 16.52 1.54
N GLY A 189 -0.34 15.20 1.53
CA GLY A 189 -0.46 14.43 0.30
C GLY A 189 -1.54 14.97 -0.64
N LEU A 190 -2.72 15.27 -0.13
CA LEU A 190 -3.82 15.85 -0.90
C LEU A 190 -3.45 17.23 -1.47
N TRP A 191 -2.82 18.08 -0.66
CA TRP A 191 -2.34 19.39 -1.11
C TRP A 191 -1.29 19.26 -2.23
N ARG A 192 -0.34 18.30 -2.13
CA ARG A 192 0.62 18.00 -3.21
C ARG A 192 -0.06 17.50 -4.49
N ILE A 193 -1.13 16.72 -4.38
CA ILE A 193 -1.94 16.31 -5.54
C ILE A 193 -2.55 17.54 -6.22
N PHE A 194 -3.18 18.44 -5.46
CA PHE A 194 -3.79 19.66 -5.99
C PHE A 194 -2.75 20.61 -6.60
N GLU A 195 -1.55 20.70 -6.04
CA GLU A 195 -0.44 21.47 -6.60
C GLU A 195 -0.05 20.95 -8.00
N GLY A 196 0.10 19.62 -8.16
CA GLY A 196 0.38 19.01 -9.45
C GLY A 196 -0.75 19.20 -10.46
N MET A 197 -2.00 19.08 -10.03
CA MET A 197 -3.18 19.33 -10.86
C MET A 197 -3.24 20.79 -11.35
N ASN A 198 -3.02 21.75 -10.45
CA ASN A 198 -2.99 23.18 -10.78
C ASN A 198 -1.86 23.52 -11.77
N ALA A 199 -0.70 22.87 -11.64
CA ALA A 199 0.40 23.05 -12.58
C ALA A 199 0.00 22.59 -14.01
N ALA A 200 -0.63 21.42 -14.14
CA ALA A 200 -1.09 20.91 -15.44
C ALA A 200 -2.14 21.80 -16.09
N VAL A 201 -3.13 22.29 -15.31
CA VAL A 201 -4.14 23.25 -15.81
C VAL A 201 -3.48 24.52 -16.37
N LYS A 202 -2.36 24.94 -15.79
CA LYS A 202 -1.55 26.09 -16.28
C LYS A 202 -0.59 25.72 -17.42
N GLY A 203 -0.69 24.50 -17.97
CA GLY A 203 0.17 24.02 -19.07
C GLY A 203 1.60 23.69 -18.63
N LYS A 204 1.83 23.43 -17.34
CA LYS A 204 3.12 23.06 -16.76
C LYS A 204 3.00 21.71 -16.07
N MET A 205 2.91 20.65 -16.86
CA MET A 205 2.85 19.29 -16.33
C MET A 205 4.09 18.97 -15.49
N ILE A 206 3.88 18.31 -14.34
CA ILE A 206 4.98 17.85 -13.48
C ILE A 206 5.32 16.42 -13.87
N ASP A 207 6.61 16.20 -14.16
CA ASP A 207 7.16 14.87 -14.42
C ASP A 207 7.69 14.23 -13.14
N ARG A 208 7.80 12.90 -13.13
CA ARG A 208 8.47 12.18 -12.05
C ARG A 208 9.97 12.48 -12.06
N VAL A 209 10.52 12.72 -10.87
CA VAL A 209 11.95 12.91 -10.67
C VAL A 209 12.60 11.53 -10.55
N GLU A 210 13.71 11.31 -11.25
CA GLU A 210 14.53 10.12 -11.07
C GLU A 210 15.18 10.16 -9.68
N ASN A 211 15.10 9.05 -8.92
CA ASN A 211 15.69 8.86 -7.59
C ASN A 211 15.15 9.79 -6.49
N VAL A 212 13.94 9.50 -6.05
CA VAL A 212 13.41 10.06 -4.80
C VAL A 212 13.98 9.26 -3.62
N GLU A 213 14.82 9.89 -2.78
CA GLU A 213 15.39 9.23 -1.59
C GLU A 213 14.29 8.92 -0.55
N SER A 214 14.03 7.63 -0.31
CA SER A 214 13.10 7.18 0.73
C SER A 214 13.82 7.03 2.08
N PRO A 215 13.24 7.51 3.19
CA PRO A 215 13.80 7.30 4.53
C PRO A 215 13.59 5.88 5.08
N ALA A 216 12.58 5.18 4.63
CA ALA A 216 12.31 3.80 4.99
C ALA A 216 12.90 2.89 3.90
N GLY A 217 14.02 2.27 4.19
CA GLY A 217 14.75 1.26 3.42
C GLY A 217 14.39 1.15 1.94
N GLY A 218 15.28 1.58 1.07
CA GLY A 218 15.10 1.61 -0.40
C GLY A 218 14.70 0.30 -1.08
N ASP A 219 14.44 -0.77 -0.32
CA ASP A 219 14.07 -2.09 -0.83
C ASP A 219 12.56 -2.23 -1.19
N VAL A 220 11.67 -1.52 -0.49
CA VAL A 220 10.22 -1.70 -0.69
C VAL A 220 9.76 -1.09 -2.02
N MET A 221 10.26 0.10 -2.36
CA MET A 221 9.96 0.72 -3.67
C MET A 221 10.57 -0.07 -4.83
N GLN A 222 11.77 -0.63 -4.65
CA GLN A 222 12.39 -1.50 -5.65
C GLN A 222 11.65 -2.84 -5.83
N MET A 223 10.97 -3.36 -4.82
CA MET A 223 10.12 -4.54 -4.94
C MET A 223 8.83 -4.26 -5.74
N PHE A 224 8.24 -3.07 -5.58
CA PHE A 224 7.04 -2.67 -6.34
C PHE A 224 7.37 -2.18 -7.75
N GLU A 225 8.51 -1.52 -7.95
CA GLU A 225 9.00 -1.16 -9.29
C GLU A 225 9.47 -2.38 -10.09
N LYS A 226 9.75 -3.50 -9.46
CA LYS A 226 10.03 -4.78 -10.15
C LYS A 226 8.79 -5.41 -10.81
N GLY A 227 7.60 -4.96 -10.47
CA GLY A 227 6.33 -5.33 -11.12
C GLY A 227 5.72 -4.24 -12.00
N ASP A 228 6.24 -3.00 -11.96
CA ASP A 228 5.72 -1.88 -12.74
C ASP A 228 6.87 -1.25 -13.54
N HIS A 229 6.93 -1.56 -14.82
CA HIS A 229 7.95 -1.03 -15.73
C HIS A 229 7.68 0.44 -15.99
N GLY A 230 8.30 1.30 -15.17
CA GLY A 230 8.29 2.75 -15.34
C GLY A 230 8.97 3.14 -16.64
N TYR A 231 8.18 3.47 -17.65
CA TYR A 231 8.69 4.21 -18.80
C TYR A 231 9.00 5.64 -18.37
N ALA A 232 10.28 6.00 -18.37
CA ALA A 232 10.69 7.39 -18.45
C ALA A 232 10.07 8.01 -19.70
N GLY A 233 9.40 9.17 -19.55
CA GLY A 233 8.68 9.82 -20.64
C GLY A 233 9.60 10.21 -21.81
N ALA A 234 9.65 9.36 -22.82
CA ALA A 234 10.00 9.71 -24.16
C ALA A 234 8.77 9.50 -25.03
N GLN A 235 8.44 10.44 -25.88
CA GLN A 235 7.49 10.23 -26.97
C GLN A 235 8.05 9.09 -27.81
N LEU A 236 7.50 7.87 -27.66
CA LEU A 236 7.84 6.74 -28.51
C LEU A 236 7.28 7.01 -29.90
N GLU A 237 8.14 7.16 -30.88
CA GLU A 237 7.75 7.07 -32.29
C GLU A 237 7.18 5.65 -32.51
N GLU A 238 6.19 5.48 -33.39
CA GLU A 238 5.49 4.21 -33.66
C GLU A 238 6.43 3.02 -33.95
N GLU A 239 7.67 3.27 -34.38
CA GLU A 239 8.70 2.24 -34.61
C GLU A 239 9.35 1.67 -33.34
N GLU A 240 9.22 2.31 -32.17
CA GLU A 240 9.83 1.84 -30.91
C GLU A 240 8.98 0.83 -30.15
N ALA A 241 7.72 0.71 -30.49
CA ALA A 241 6.77 -0.24 -29.89
C ALA A 241 6.88 -1.68 -30.44
N TYR A 242 7.90 -1.96 -31.26
CA TYR A 242 8.04 -3.25 -31.92
C TYR A 242 9.20 -4.07 -31.33
N GLY A 243 8.89 -5.28 -30.81
CA GLY A 243 9.88 -6.22 -30.27
C GLY A 243 9.67 -6.56 -28.81
N TYR A 244 10.76 -6.87 -28.13
CA TYR A 244 10.75 -7.31 -26.73
C TYR A 244 11.46 -6.29 -25.83
N CYS A 245 10.79 -5.84 -24.76
CA CYS A 245 11.44 -5.20 -23.63
C CYS A 245 12.23 -6.29 -22.88
N THR A 246 13.54 -6.14 -22.81
CA THR A 246 14.42 -7.13 -22.21
C THR A 246 15.25 -6.49 -21.12
N GLN A 247 15.02 -6.95 -19.88
CA GLN A 247 15.73 -6.48 -18.72
C GLN A 247 16.47 -7.65 -18.07
N PHE A 248 17.71 -7.43 -17.64
CA PHE A 248 18.44 -8.44 -16.89
C PHE A 248 19.49 -7.82 -15.99
N ILE A 249 19.76 -8.52 -14.90
CA ILE A 249 20.83 -8.20 -13.96
C ILE A 249 21.76 -9.40 -13.95
N PHE A 250 23.06 -9.17 -14.11
CA PHE A 250 24.04 -10.22 -13.98
C PHE A 250 25.22 -9.78 -13.11
N ARG A 251 25.80 -10.75 -12.42
CA ARG A 251 27.01 -10.55 -11.61
C ARG A 251 28.22 -10.92 -12.44
N LEU A 252 29.20 -10.02 -12.47
CA LEU A 252 30.47 -10.24 -13.18
C LEU A 252 31.21 -11.45 -12.61
N GLY A 253 31.57 -12.38 -13.49
CA GLY A 253 32.35 -13.56 -13.15
C GLY A 253 33.84 -13.29 -13.20
N LYS A 254 34.61 -14.13 -12.49
CA LYS A 254 36.07 -14.07 -12.51
C LYS A 254 36.63 -14.80 -13.73
N LYS A 255 37.84 -14.41 -14.16
CA LYS A 255 38.52 -15.04 -15.28
C LYS A 255 38.79 -16.54 -15.05
N GLU A 256 38.92 -16.94 -13.79
CA GLU A 256 39.10 -18.33 -13.35
C GLU A 256 37.86 -19.19 -13.64
N ASP A 257 36.67 -18.57 -13.73
CA ASP A 257 35.39 -19.23 -14.02
C ASP A 257 35.10 -19.27 -15.54
N GLY A 258 36.09 -18.96 -16.37
CA GLY A 258 35.97 -18.98 -17.85
C GLY A 258 35.22 -17.76 -18.43
N LYS A 259 34.96 -16.72 -17.61
CA LYS A 259 34.26 -15.50 -18.04
C LYS A 259 35.23 -14.50 -18.68
N LYS A 260 34.70 -13.70 -19.61
CA LYS A 260 35.46 -12.62 -20.26
C LYS A 260 35.61 -11.44 -19.31
N LYS A 261 36.71 -10.69 -19.43
CA LYS A 261 36.86 -9.41 -18.72
C LYS A 261 35.78 -8.45 -19.23
N PHE A 262 34.99 -7.91 -18.31
CA PHE A 262 33.96 -6.92 -18.64
C PHE A 262 34.60 -5.59 -19.03
N ASP A 263 34.08 -5.01 -20.10
CA ASP A 263 34.43 -3.70 -20.65
C ASP A 263 33.12 -3.02 -21.01
N GLU A 264 32.67 -2.12 -20.16
CA GLU A 264 31.34 -1.50 -20.23
C GLU A 264 31.12 -0.77 -21.57
N GLU A 265 32.14 -0.05 -22.09
CA GLU A 265 32.00 0.67 -23.36
C GLU A 265 31.76 -0.31 -24.53
N LYS A 266 32.49 -1.43 -24.57
CA LYS A 266 32.31 -2.44 -25.62
C LYS A 266 31.01 -3.19 -25.46
N PHE A 267 30.61 -3.45 -24.20
CA PHE A 267 29.36 -4.14 -23.90
C PHE A 267 28.16 -3.27 -24.33
N THR A 268 28.14 -2.01 -23.91
CA THR A 268 27.09 -1.04 -24.27
C THR A 268 27.03 -0.80 -25.78
N LYS A 269 28.19 -0.69 -26.44
CA LYS A 269 28.23 -0.53 -27.89
C LYS A 269 27.61 -1.73 -28.61
N TYR A 270 27.96 -2.97 -28.22
CA TYR A 270 27.40 -4.16 -28.83
C TYR A 270 25.88 -4.25 -28.66
N LEU A 271 25.37 -3.98 -27.45
CA LEU A 271 23.93 -4.00 -27.20
C LEU A 271 23.21 -2.90 -27.99
N GLY A 272 23.78 -1.70 -28.07
CA GLY A 272 23.21 -0.57 -28.82
C GLY A 272 23.16 -0.79 -30.35
N GLU A 273 24.01 -1.66 -30.90
CA GLU A 273 23.95 -2.07 -32.31
C GLU A 273 22.84 -3.11 -32.57
N HIS A 274 22.25 -3.72 -31.53
CA HIS A 274 21.28 -4.81 -31.63
C HIS A 274 19.92 -4.52 -30.96
N GLY A 275 19.74 -3.30 -30.44
CA GLY A 275 18.49 -2.86 -29.84
C GLY A 275 18.42 -1.35 -29.68
N LYS A 276 17.26 -0.87 -29.21
CA LYS A 276 16.96 0.54 -28.92
C LYS A 276 16.69 0.71 -27.43
N SER A 277 16.54 1.95 -26.97
CA SER A 277 16.24 2.30 -25.58
C SER A 277 17.17 1.62 -24.56
N LEU A 278 18.46 1.54 -24.91
CA LEU A 278 19.47 0.85 -24.11
C LEU A 278 19.87 1.65 -22.88
N VAL A 279 19.77 1.02 -21.73
CA VAL A 279 20.35 1.51 -20.47
C VAL A 279 21.26 0.42 -19.90
N VAL A 280 22.51 0.75 -19.62
CA VAL A 280 23.47 -0.14 -18.94
C VAL A 280 23.98 0.59 -17.70
N VAL A 281 23.86 -0.01 -16.54
CA VAL A 281 24.34 0.54 -15.27
C VAL A 281 25.16 -0.52 -14.54
N SER A 282 26.39 -0.17 -14.19
CA SER A 282 27.30 -1.01 -13.39
C SER A 282 27.36 -0.50 -11.96
N ASP A 283 27.11 -1.39 -10.99
CA ASP A 283 27.27 -1.11 -9.56
C ASP A 283 28.07 -2.24 -8.90
N GLY A 284 29.33 -1.97 -8.61
CA GLY A 284 30.28 -2.97 -8.12
C GLY A 284 30.43 -4.12 -9.12
N ASP A 285 30.13 -5.34 -8.66
CA ASP A 285 30.17 -6.56 -9.50
C ASP A 285 28.85 -6.82 -10.22
N ASN A 286 27.79 -6.02 -10.04
CA ASN A 286 26.50 -6.21 -10.68
C ASN A 286 26.33 -5.25 -11.86
N VAL A 287 25.85 -5.78 -12.98
CA VAL A 287 25.51 -5.01 -14.17
C VAL A 287 24.04 -5.17 -14.47
N ARG A 288 23.33 -4.05 -14.56
CA ARG A 288 21.91 -3.98 -14.93
C ARG A 288 21.79 -3.52 -16.36
N VAL A 289 20.93 -4.17 -17.13
CA VAL A 289 20.65 -3.84 -18.53
C VAL A 289 19.16 -3.76 -18.76
N HIS A 290 18.74 -2.73 -19.50
CA HIS A 290 17.43 -2.61 -20.12
C HIS A 290 17.62 -2.32 -21.60
N ILE A 291 16.94 -3.05 -22.48
CA ILE A 291 17.05 -2.90 -23.93
C ILE A 291 15.76 -3.35 -24.64
N HIS A 292 15.34 -2.61 -25.65
CA HIS A 292 14.29 -3.01 -26.57
C HIS A 292 14.94 -3.69 -27.80
N THR A 293 14.62 -4.96 -28.04
CA THR A 293 15.25 -5.75 -29.10
C THR A 293 14.30 -6.76 -29.71
N LEU A 294 14.52 -7.07 -31.00
CA LEU A 294 13.80 -8.17 -31.67
C LEU A 294 14.38 -9.55 -31.32
N LYS A 295 15.55 -9.61 -30.69
CA LYS A 295 16.27 -10.86 -30.39
C LYS A 295 16.79 -10.88 -28.96
N PRO A 296 15.91 -11.01 -27.96
CA PRO A 296 16.32 -11.00 -26.56
C PRO A 296 17.34 -12.09 -26.21
N GLY A 297 17.23 -13.27 -26.84
CA GLY A 297 18.18 -14.36 -26.65
C GLY A 297 19.62 -14.00 -27.02
N ASP A 298 19.84 -13.19 -28.07
CA ASP A 298 21.19 -12.78 -28.49
C ASP A 298 21.82 -11.85 -27.43
N MET A 299 21.02 -10.98 -26.80
CA MET A 299 21.46 -10.09 -25.73
C MET A 299 21.87 -10.88 -24.48
N LEU A 300 21.06 -11.85 -24.08
CA LEU A 300 21.37 -12.73 -22.96
C LEU A 300 22.61 -13.60 -23.23
N ASN A 301 22.70 -14.22 -24.39
CA ASN A 301 23.87 -15.01 -24.77
C ASN A 301 25.17 -14.19 -24.76
N TYR A 302 25.09 -12.92 -25.16
CA TYR A 302 26.25 -12.02 -25.10
C TYR A 302 26.63 -11.69 -23.68
N ALA A 303 25.66 -11.32 -22.84
CA ALA A 303 25.88 -10.97 -21.43
C ALA A 303 26.41 -12.14 -20.60
N GLN A 304 25.97 -13.37 -20.88
CA GLN A 304 26.39 -14.59 -20.19
C GLN A 304 27.90 -14.88 -20.32
N ASN A 305 28.57 -14.33 -21.35
CA ASN A 305 30.03 -14.43 -21.45
C ASN A 305 30.78 -13.68 -20.34
N TYR A 306 30.14 -12.73 -19.66
CA TYR A 306 30.76 -11.84 -18.67
C TYR A 306 30.39 -12.21 -17.23
N GLY A 307 29.28 -12.94 -17.02
CA GLY A 307 28.82 -13.23 -15.67
C GLY A 307 27.69 -14.23 -15.57
N GLU A 308 27.06 -14.26 -14.42
CA GLU A 308 25.90 -15.10 -14.11
C GLU A 308 24.67 -14.21 -13.89
N PHE A 309 23.53 -14.59 -14.47
CA PHE A 309 22.29 -13.86 -14.30
C PHE A 309 21.74 -14.00 -12.89
N LEU A 310 21.33 -12.88 -12.32
CA LEU A 310 20.60 -12.78 -11.06
C LEU A 310 19.09 -12.64 -11.31
N SER A 311 18.72 -11.95 -12.42
CA SER A 311 17.33 -11.75 -12.81
C SER A 311 17.24 -11.55 -14.31
N ILE A 312 16.17 -12.04 -14.93
CA ILE A 312 15.86 -11.86 -16.37
C ILE A 312 14.36 -11.63 -16.48
N THR A 313 13.96 -10.59 -17.21
CA THR A 313 12.58 -10.30 -17.58
C THR A 313 12.52 -9.98 -19.06
N ILE A 314 11.61 -10.60 -19.79
CA ILE A 314 11.40 -10.37 -21.23
C ILE A 314 9.90 -10.22 -21.47
N GLU A 315 9.47 -9.10 -22.03
CA GLU A 315 8.08 -8.79 -22.34
C GLU A 315 7.91 -8.52 -23.83
N ASN A 316 6.84 -9.03 -24.43
CA ASN A 316 6.53 -8.83 -25.83
C ASN A 316 5.70 -7.57 -26.02
N MET A 317 6.34 -6.45 -26.38
CA MET A 317 5.68 -5.16 -26.57
C MET A 317 4.69 -5.16 -27.74
N SER A 318 4.91 -6.00 -28.74
CA SER A 318 3.99 -6.11 -29.89
C SER A 318 2.66 -6.76 -29.52
N GLU A 319 2.68 -7.71 -28.59
CA GLU A 319 1.47 -8.38 -28.10
C GLU A 319 0.72 -7.51 -27.09
N GLU A 320 1.44 -6.73 -26.30
CA GLU A 320 0.87 -5.70 -25.42
C GLU A 320 0.08 -4.65 -26.22
N HIS A 321 0.61 -4.20 -27.35
CA HIS A 321 -0.07 -3.29 -28.29
C HIS A 321 -1.31 -3.94 -28.96
N HIS A 322 -1.25 -5.21 -29.27
CA HIS A 322 -2.37 -5.93 -29.90
C HIS A 322 -3.52 -6.16 -28.91
N ASN A 323 -3.21 -6.50 -27.67
CA ASN A 323 -4.18 -6.67 -26.59
C ASN A 323 -4.87 -5.35 -26.19
N ILE A 324 -4.14 -4.22 -26.25
CA ILE A 324 -4.69 -2.87 -26.02
C ILE A 324 -5.67 -2.48 -27.14
N SER A 325 -5.36 -2.82 -28.39
CA SER A 325 -6.24 -2.52 -29.55
C SER A 325 -7.52 -3.35 -29.56
N GLU A 326 -7.55 -4.53 -28.91
CA GLU A 326 -8.71 -5.40 -28.78
C GLU A 326 -9.48 -5.24 -27.46
N GLY A 327 -9.10 -4.31 -26.59
CA GLY A 327 -9.81 -4.02 -25.32
C GLY A 327 -9.65 -5.09 -24.25
N ARG A 328 -8.61 -5.94 -24.37
CA ARG A 328 -8.25 -6.92 -23.35
C ARG A 328 -7.20 -6.32 -22.42
N ALA A 329 -7.47 -6.31 -21.12
CA ALA A 329 -6.49 -5.88 -20.12
C ALA A 329 -5.20 -6.72 -20.26
N ALA A 330 -4.05 -6.03 -20.25
CA ALA A 330 -2.74 -6.68 -20.20
C ALA A 330 -2.63 -7.44 -18.87
N THR A 331 -2.96 -8.71 -18.88
CA THR A 331 -2.66 -9.64 -17.80
C THR A 331 -1.34 -10.31 -18.10
N ASP A 332 -0.44 -10.25 -17.12
CA ASP A 332 0.85 -10.91 -17.05
C ASP A 332 1.00 -12.14 -17.97
N MET A 333 1.71 -11.96 -19.07
CA MET A 333 2.22 -13.07 -19.90
C MET A 333 3.74 -13.09 -19.91
N ALA A 334 4.37 -12.99 -18.77
CA ALA A 334 5.80 -13.28 -18.63
C ALA A 334 6.00 -14.41 -17.63
N GLY A 335 5.98 -15.61 -18.11
CA GLY A 335 6.37 -16.79 -17.37
C GLY A 335 5.32 -17.91 -17.40
N ASN A 336 5.49 -18.79 -18.33
CA ASN A 336 4.85 -20.10 -18.41
C ASN A 336 3.56 -20.19 -19.22
N ILE A 337 3.70 -20.39 -20.53
CA ILE A 337 2.64 -21.03 -21.32
C ILE A 337 2.26 -22.41 -20.74
N GLU A 338 3.20 -23.12 -20.09
CA GLU A 338 2.89 -24.36 -19.36
C GLU A 338 2.33 -24.14 -17.96
N ALA A 339 2.78 -23.11 -17.21
CA ALA A 339 2.21 -22.77 -15.92
C ALA A 339 0.88 -22.00 -16.03
N HIS A 340 0.66 -21.23 -17.13
CA HIS A 340 -0.66 -20.67 -17.42
C HIS A 340 -1.67 -21.71 -17.90
N LYS A 341 -1.26 -22.73 -18.66
CA LYS A 341 -2.13 -23.88 -18.91
C LYS A 341 -2.42 -24.66 -17.63
N ALA A 342 -1.41 -24.90 -16.80
CA ALA A 342 -1.59 -25.52 -15.49
C ALA A 342 -2.43 -24.63 -14.54
N LYS A 343 -2.18 -23.30 -14.48
CA LYS A 343 -3.00 -22.38 -13.69
C LYS A 343 -4.40 -22.10 -14.27
N GLN A 344 -4.59 -22.14 -15.60
CA GLN A 344 -5.93 -22.09 -16.19
C GLN A 344 -6.66 -23.41 -16.08
N GLU A 345 -5.94 -24.53 -16.04
CA GLU A 345 -6.50 -25.84 -15.72
C GLU A 345 -6.76 -25.96 -14.21
N GLU A 346 -5.88 -25.47 -13.32
CA GLU A 346 -6.15 -25.33 -11.89
C GLU A 346 -7.32 -24.36 -11.59
N ASN A 347 -7.39 -23.18 -12.23
CA ASN A 347 -8.52 -22.26 -12.06
C ASN A 347 -9.84 -22.78 -12.69
N LYS A 348 -9.78 -23.70 -13.66
CA LYS A 348 -10.96 -24.42 -14.16
C LYS A 348 -11.36 -25.59 -13.27
N GLU A 349 -10.36 -26.25 -12.64
CA GLU A 349 -10.63 -27.28 -11.63
C GLU A 349 -11.11 -26.66 -10.29
N GLU A 350 -10.70 -25.42 -9.97
CA GLU A 350 -11.18 -24.68 -8.80
C GLU A 350 -12.64 -24.22 -8.96
N ASP A 351 -13.08 -23.86 -10.15
CA ASP A 351 -14.49 -23.49 -10.43
C ASP A 351 -15.45 -24.71 -10.35
N ASP A 352 -14.95 -25.94 -10.47
CA ASP A 352 -15.72 -27.17 -10.35
C ASP A 352 -15.72 -27.75 -8.90
N ARG A 353 -14.95 -27.19 -7.98
CA ARG A 353 -14.98 -27.57 -6.56
C ARG A 353 -16.28 -27.07 -5.91
N PRO A 354 -16.94 -27.87 -5.07
CA PRO A 354 -18.07 -27.35 -4.30
C PRO A 354 -17.61 -26.19 -3.43
N LEU A 355 -18.37 -25.11 -3.42
CA LEU A 355 -18.16 -23.98 -2.52
C LEU A 355 -18.08 -24.48 -1.08
N ALA A 356 -17.05 -24.09 -0.35
CA ALA A 356 -16.99 -24.30 1.08
C ALA A 356 -18.07 -23.44 1.77
N GLU A 357 -18.64 -23.91 2.85
CA GLU A 357 -19.64 -23.16 3.60
C GLU A 357 -19.00 -21.92 4.25
N PHE A 358 -17.78 -22.06 4.77
CA PHE A 358 -17.04 -21.01 5.43
C PHE A 358 -15.60 -20.92 4.91
N GLY A 359 -15.07 -19.69 4.85
CA GLY A 359 -13.67 -19.39 4.56
C GLY A 359 -13.15 -18.31 5.49
N ILE A 360 -11.92 -18.44 5.95
CA ILE A 360 -11.28 -17.43 6.82
C ILE A 360 -10.02 -16.94 6.15
N ILE A 361 -9.90 -15.61 6.06
CA ILE A 361 -8.73 -14.90 5.54
C ILE A 361 -8.13 -14.09 6.68
N ALA A 362 -6.82 -14.20 6.89
CA ALA A 362 -6.10 -13.37 7.86
C ALA A 362 -4.96 -12.60 7.19
N VAL A 363 -4.71 -11.39 7.65
CA VAL A 363 -3.48 -10.67 7.30
C VAL A 363 -2.42 -11.03 8.33
N SER A 364 -1.25 -11.42 7.85
CA SER A 364 -0.12 -11.79 8.68
C SER A 364 1.22 -11.41 8.04
N SER A 365 2.25 -11.30 8.87
CA SER A 365 3.62 -11.00 8.46
C SER A 365 4.59 -11.65 9.44
N GLY A 366 5.01 -12.85 9.13
CA GLY A 366 5.93 -13.65 9.92
C GLY A 366 5.63 -15.14 9.80
N PRO A 367 6.64 -15.98 9.55
CA PRO A 367 6.41 -17.42 9.28
C PRO A 367 5.77 -18.15 10.46
N GLY A 368 6.12 -17.80 11.71
CA GLY A 368 5.51 -18.42 12.89
C GLY A 368 4.06 -17.99 13.09
N LEU A 369 3.74 -16.70 12.85
CA LEU A 369 2.36 -16.23 12.89
C LEU A 369 1.50 -16.87 11.80
N ASP A 370 2.06 -17.05 10.59
CA ASP A 370 1.37 -17.72 9.48
C ASP A 370 1.02 -19.17 9.85
N GLU A 371 1.94 -19.87 10.53
CA GLU A 371 1.72 -21.25 11.00
C GLU A 371 0.61 -21.30 12.05
N ILE A 372 0.62 -20.40 13.03
CA ILE A 372 -0.43 -20.28 14.06
C ILE A 372 -1.80 -20.02 13.40
N PHE A 373 -1.89 -19.11 12.44
CA PHE A 373 -3.16 -18.84 11.76
C PHE A 373 -3.67 -20.05 10.97
N ARG A 374 -2.78 -20.82 10.32
CA ARG A 374 -3.15 -22.04 9.60
C ARG A 374 -3.62 -23.14 10.55
N GLU A 375 -2.95 -23.31 11.69
CA GLU A 375 -3.38 -24.26 12.74
C GLU A 375 -4.77 -23.94 13.27
N LEU A 376 -5.13 -22.65 13.34
CA LEU A 376 -6.45 -22.17 13.74
C LEU A 376 -7.51 -22.21 12.61
N GLY A 377 -7.18 -22.77 11.44
CA GLY A 377 -8.13 -23.00 10.35
C GLY A 377 -8.23 -21.85 9.33
N VAL A 378 -7.29 -20.91 9.31
CA VAL A 378 -7.24 -19.88 8.26
C VAL A 378 -6.88 -20.53 6.92
N GLY A 379 -7.77 -20.38 5.93
CA GLY A 379 -7.62 -20.94 4.60
C GLY A 379 -6.69 -20.13 3.70
N GLU A 380 -6.72 -18.80 3.81
CA GLU A 380 -5.90 -17.87 3.02
C GLU A 380 -5.19 -16.86 3.92
N ILE A 381 -3.89 -16.68 3.70
CA ILE A 381 -3.10 -15.62 4.36
C ILE A 381 -2.75 -14.56 3.33
N VAL A 382 -3.16 -13.32 3.61
CA VAL A 382 -2.73 -12.16 2.85
C VAL A 382 -1.48 -11.60 3.51
N SER A 383 -0.36 -11.67 2.80
CA SER A 383 0.90 -11.12 3.31
C SER A 383 0.81 -9.60 3.46
N GLY A 384 1.08 -9.10 4.66
CA GLY A 384 1.03 -7.67 4.94
C GLY A 384 1.29 -7.36 6.41
N GLY A 385 1.67 -6.13 6.69
CA GLY A 385 2.00 -5.67 8.04
C GLY A 385 2.15 -4.16 8.08
N GLN A 386 2.89 -3.63 9.04
CA GLN A 386 3.04 -2.19 9.27
C GLN A 386 3.74 -1.46 8.12
N THR A 387 4.65 -2.10 7.43
CA THR A 387 5.44 -1.49 6.34
C THR A 387 4.90 -1.79 4.95
N MET A 388 3.90 -2.66 4.83
CA MET A 388 3.37 -3.11 3.55
C MET A 388 1.88 -3.45 3.67
N ASN A 389 1.02 -2.45 3.48
CA ASN A 389 -0.42 -2.64 3.53
C ASN A 389 -0.92 -3.32 2.25
N PRO A 390 -1.67 -4.44 2.35
CA PRO A 390 -2.33 -5.05 1.21
C PRO A 390 -3.30 -4.09 0.53
N SER A 391 -3.43 -4.22 -0.80
CA SER A 391 -4.40 -3.44 -1.56
C SER A 391 -5.80 -4.07 -1.48
N THR A 392 -6.79 -3.30 -1.87
CA THR A 392 -8.16 -3.80 -2.06
C THR A 392 -8.19 -5.00 -3.04
N ALA A 393 -7.36 -4.96 -4.09
CA ALA A 393 -7.25 -6.06 -5.06
C ALA A 393 -6.72 -7.35 -4.42
N ASP A 394 -5.72 -7.26 -3.52
CA ASP A 394 -5.15 -8.43 -2.84
C ASP A 394 -6.23 -9.18 -2.03
N PHE A 395 -7.14 -8.45 -1.37
CA PHE A 395 -8.28 -9.04 -0.67
C PHE A 395 -9.30 -9.64 -1.61
N VAL A 396 -9.66 -8.97 -2.71
CA VAL A 396 -10.59 -9.49 -3.72
C VAL A 396 -10.07 -10.82 -4.28
N GLU A 397 -8.78 -10.91 -4.56
CA GLU A 397 -8.16 -12.15 -5.05
C GLU A 397 -8.14 -13.24 -3.98
N ALA A 398 -7.81 -12.93 -2.73
CA ALA A 398 -7.83 -13.88 -1.63
C ALA A 398 -9.25 -14.46 -1.42
N ILE A 399 -10.29 -13.62 -1.48
CA ILE A 399 -11.69 -14.04 -1.36
C ILE A 399 -12.08 -14.99 -2.53
N LYS A 400 -11.63 -14.71 -3.74
CA LYS A 400 -11.86 -15.61 -4.88
C LYS A 400 -11.14 -16.95 -4.72
N ARG A 401 -9.87 -16.95 -4.24
CA ARG A 401 -9.09 -18.18 -4.03
C ARG A 401 -9.68 -19.08 -2.96
N ILE A 402 -10.21 -18.51 -1.88
CA ILE A 402 -10.75 -19.31 -0.77
C ILE A 402 -12.04 -20.06 -1.14
N HIS A 403 -12.75 -19.64 -2.17
CA HIS A 403 -13.91 -20.30 -2.78
C HIS A 403 -14.95 -20.75 -1.76
N ALA A 404 -15.48 -19.81 -0.97
CA ALA A 404 -16.45 -20.08 0.09
C ALA A 404 -17.69 -19.16 -0.02
N GLU A 405 -18.84 -19.64 0.49
CA GLU A 405 -20.10 -18.87 0.52
C GLU A 405 -20.03 -17.74 1.56
N ASN A 406 -19.49 -18.03 2.74
CA ASN A 406 -19.34 -17.09 3.85
C ASN A 406 -17.85 -16.89 4.14
N VAL A 407 -17.35 -15.68 3.99
CA VAL A 407 -15.93 -15.35 4.18
C VAL A 407 -15.75 -14.36 5.32
N TYR A 408 -14.91 -14.70 6.29
CA TYR A 408 -14.51 -13.80 7.37
C TYR A 408 -13.08 -13.33 7.16
N ILE A 409 -12.87 -12.01 7.22
CA ILE A 409 -11.56 -11.38 6.98
C ILE A 409 -11.08 -10.76 8.30
N LEU A 410 -9.87 -11.13 8.71
CA LEU A 410 -9.16 -10.63 9.88
C LEU A 410 -7.99 -9.75 9.43
N PRO A 411 -8.16 -8.42 9.39
CA PRO A 411 -7.12 -7.50 8.92
C PRO A 411 -5.89 -7.41 9.84
N ASN A 412 -6.09 -7.60 11.14
CA ASN A 412 -5.04 -7.60 12.18
C ASN A 412 -4.16 -6.33 12.23
N ASN A 413 -4.63 -5.26 11.60
CA ASN A 413 -4.00 -3.95 11.58
C ASN A 413 -5.06 -2.88 11.30
N SER A 414 -5.06 -1.81 12.11
CA SER A 414 -6.03 -0.70 11.98
C SER A 414 -5.98 0.01 10.62
N ASN A 415 -4.82 0.02 9.94
CA ASN A 415 -4.63 0.65 8.63
C ASN A 415 -5.21 -0.18 7.48
N ILE A 416 -5.42 -1.47 7.70
CA ILE A 416 -5.85 -2.42 6.67
C ILE A 416 -7.37 -2.63 6.67
N VAL A 417 -8.05 -2.39 7.79
CA VAL A 417 -9.51 -2.60 7.95
C VAL A 417 -10.32 -1.94 6.84
N MET A 418 -9.96 -0.72 6.44
CA MET A 418 -10.70 0.00 5.40
C MET A 418 -10.51 -0.64 4.02
N ALA A 419 -9.31 -1.08 3.65
CA ALA A 419 -9.06 -1.74 2.38
C ALA A 419 -9.77 -3.10 2.29
N ALA A 420 -9.77 -3.88 3.37
CA ALA A 420 -10.53 -5.12 3.48
C ALA A 420 -12.05 -4.88 3.35
N SER A 421 -12.58 -3.84 4.02
CA SER A 421 -14.01 -3.47 3.94
C SER A 421 -14.39 -3.05 2.52
N GLN A 422 -13.55 -2.28 1.87
CA GLN A 422 -13.75 -1.85 0.49
C GLN A 422 -13.72 -3.04 -0.49
N ALA A 423 -12.90 -4.06 -0.24
CA ALA A 423 -12.91 -5.29 -1.02
C ALA A 423 -14.27 -5.99 -0.95
N CYS A 424 -14.88 -6.06 0.23
CA CYS A 424 -16.22 -6.65 0.39
C CYS A 424 -17.31 -5.90 -0.38
N GLU A 425 -17.18 -4.56 -0.56
CA GLU A 425 -18.16 -3.74 -1.29
C GLU A 425 -18.13 -3.93 -2.81
N VAL A 426 -17.00 -4.39 -3.37
CA VAL A 426 -16.82 -4.55 -4.83
C VAL A 426 -17.03 -5.98 -5.31
N LEU A 427 -17.29 -6.92 -4.41
CA LEU A 427 -17.54 -8.32 -4.73
C LEU A 427 -18.92 -8.55 -5.35
N ASP A 428 -19.06 -9.73 -5.97
CA ASP A 428 -20.37 -10.24 -6.38
C ASP A 428 -21.27 -10.42 -5.15
N PRO A 429 -22.54 -9.95 -5.19
CA PRO A 429 -23.47 -10.08 -4.08
C PRO A 429 -23.77 -11.53 -3.63
N SER A 430 -23.38 -12.53 -4.42
CA SER A 430 -23.50 -13.95 -4.04
C SER A 430 -22.51 -14.40 -2.96
N ILE A 431 -21.41 -13.66 -2.75
CA ILE A 431 -20.40 -13.94 -1.74
C ILE A 431 -20.70 -13.12 -0.49
N ASN A 432 -20.96 -13.78 0.63
CA ASN A 432 -21.17 -13.12 1.92
C ASN A 432 -19.82 -12.89 2.64
N ALA A 433 -19.07 -11.89 2.21
CA ALA A 433 -17.80 -11.54 2.85
C ALA A 433 -17.98 -10.47 3.93
N LYS A 434 -17.42 -10.70 5.12
CA LYS A 434 -17.49 -9.78 6.27
C LYS A 434 -16.11 -9.56 6.87
N VAL A 435 -15.81 -8.31 7.21
CA VAL A 435 -14.59 -7.96 7.92
C VAL A 435 -14.84 -7.98 9.43
N VAL A 436 -14.15 -8.86 10.13
CA VAL A 436 -14.03 -8.82 11.59
C VAL A 436 -12.92 -7.83 11.92
N PRO A 437 -13.21 -6.64 12.46
CA PRO A 437 -12.29 -5.50 12.43
C PRO A 437 -11.19 -5.62 13.50
N SER A 438 -10.41 -6.71 13.46
CA SER A 438 -9.21 -6.91 14.27
C SER A 438 -8.15 -5.88 13.92
N LYS A 439 -7.53 -5.29 14.92
CA LYS A 439 -6.51 -4.24 14.77
C LYS A 439 -5.10 -4.71 15.12
N THR A 440 -5.02 -5.88 15.74
CA THR A 440 -3.78 -6.50 16.20
C THR A 440 -3.82 -8.01 15.96
N ILE A 441 -2.66 -8.64 15.87
CA ILE A 441 -2.53 -10.09 15.74
C ILE A 441 -3.20 -10.83 16.90
N PRO A 442 -2.97 -10.46 18.19
CA PRO A 442 -3.67 -11.10 19.31
C PRO A 442 -5.18 -11.03 19.18
N GLN A 443 -5.76 -9.88 18.78
CA GLN A 443 -7.20 -9.77 18.54
C GLN A 443 -7.68 -10.73 17.46
N GLY A 444 -6.91 -10.89 16.37
CA GLY A 444 -7.25 -11.83 15.31
C GLY A 444 -7.28 -13.27 15.79
N ILE A 445 -6.31 -13.67 16.60
CA ILE A 445 -6.19 -15.01 17.16
C ILE A 445 -7.36 -15.29 18.12
N ALA A 446 -7.61 -14.40 19.08
CA ALA A 446 -8.74 -14.56 20.02
C ALA A 446 -10.10 -14.60 19.29
N SER A 447 -10.24 -13.83 18.21
CA SER A 447 -11.43 -13.87 17.36
C SER A 447 -11.60 -15.25 16.69
N LEU A 448 -10.52 -15.86 16.20
CA LEU A 448 -10.55 -17.19 15.59
C LEU A 448 -10.94 -18.28 16.57
N MET A 449 -10.55 -18.18 17.83
CA MET A 449 -10.93 -19.14 18.88
C MET A 449 -12.44 -19.17 19.14
N GLN A 450 -13.18 -18.14 18.73
CA GLN A 450 -14.65 -18.10 18.81
C GLN A 450 -15.34 -18.60 17.52
N PHE A 451 -14.58 -18.98 16.49
CA PHE A 451 -15.16 -19.52 15.27
C PHE A 451 -15.74 -20.92 15.51
N ASN A 452 -17.05 -21.04 15.37
CA ASN A 452 -17.75 -22.33 15.49
C ASN A 452 -18.60 -22.56 14.22
N PRO A 453 -18.21 -23.47 13.32
CA PRO A 453 -18.92 -23.73 12.07
C PRO A 453 -20.32 -24.35 12.26
N ASP A 454 -20.70 -24.77 13.45
CA ASP A 454 -22.05 -25.28 13.75
C ASP A 454 -23.08 -24.13 13.94
N ASN A 455 -22.63 -22.87 14.08
CA ASN A 455 -23.49 -21.71 14.24
C ASN A 455 -23.85 -21.09 12.88
N ASP A 456 -24.92 -20.29 12.83
CA ASP A 456 -25.25 -19.52 11.63
C ASP A 456 -24.22 -18.39 11.35
N PRO A 457 -24.07 -17.97 10.08
CA PRO A 457 -23.03 -17.02 9.69
C PRO A 457 -23.07 -15.67 10.42
N GLU A 458 -24.24 -15.20 10.84
CA GLU A 458 -24.35 -13.93 11.58
C GLU A 458 -23.91 -14.09 13.03
N THR A 459 -24.30 -15.20 13.68
CA THR A 459 -23.88 -15.54 15.04
C THR A 459 -22.36 -15.68 15.12
N ILE A 460 -21.73 -16.43 14.18
CA ILE A 460 -20.27 -16.56 14.09
C ILE A 460 -19.62 -15.18 14.00
N PHE A 461 -20.10 -14.32 13.09
CA PHE A 461 -19.55 -12.98 12.94
C PHE A 461 -19.63 -12.14 14.23
N GLN A 462 -20.75 -12.21 14.95
CA GLN A 462 -20.93 -11.44 16.19
C GLN A 462 -20.07 -12.00 17.35
N GLU A 463 -19.91 -13.31 17.44
CA GLU A 463 -19.03 -13.96 18.42
C GLU A 463 -17.56 -13.59 18.17
N MET A 464 -17.08 -13.76 16.94
CA MET A 464 -15.73 -13.34 16.53
C MET A 464 -15.48 -11.85 16.81
N LYS A 465 -16.43 -10.99 16.49
CA LYS A 465 -16.33 -9.54 16.71
C LYS A 465 -16.36 -9.19 18.21
N SER A 466 -17.09 -9.94 19.02
CA SER A 466 -17.16 -9.72 20.46
C SER A 466 -15.82 -9.98 21.15
N ALA A 467 -15.12 -11.04 20.72
CA ALA A 467 -13.82 -11.42 21.25
C ALA A 467 -12.73 -10.35 21.07
N LEU A 468 -12.86 -9.47 20.10
CA LEU A 468 -11.91 -8.36 19.92
C LEU A 468 -11.81 -7.43 21.14
N LYS A 469 -12.82 -7.43 22.02
CA LYS A 469 -12.88 -6.52 23.18
C LYS A 469 -12.27 -7.14 24.44
N SER A 470 -12.11 -8.44 24.47
CA SER A 470 -11.55 -9.15 25.64
C SER A 470 -10.02 -9.21 25.64
N VAL A 471 -9.38 -8.76 24.56
CA VAL A 471 -7.92 -8.81 24.40
C VAL A 471 -7.32 -7.43 24.52
N LEU A 472 -6.47 -7.25 25.52
CA LEU A 472 -5.53 -6.13 25.56
C LEU A 472 -4.32 -6.47 24.69
N SER A 473 -3.89 -5.53 23.85
CA SER A 473 -2.77 -5.74 22.94
C SER A 473 -1.62 -4.81 23.23
N GLY A 474 -0.43 -5.34 23.23
CA GLY A 474 0.79 -4.57 23.36
C GLY A 474 1.80 -4.89 22.28
N SER A 475 2.77 -4.01 22.08
CA SER A 475 3.87 -4.22 21.14
C SER A 475 5.14 -3.53 21.57
N VAL A 476 6.28 -4.09 21.15
CA VAL A 476 7.61 -3.48 21.32
C VAL A 476 8.26 -3.34 19.96
N THR A 477 8.68 -2.11 19.63
CA THR A 477 9.41 -1.78 18.41
C THR A 477 10.50 -0.74 18.69
N TYR A 478 11.38 -0.47 17.74
CA TYR A 478 12.43 0.54 17.91
C TYR A 478 12.01 1.91 17.39
N ALA A 479 12.52 2.97 18.02
CA ALA A 479 12.27 4.35 17.64
C ALA A 479 13.14 4.78 16.45
N ILE A 480 12.53 5.38 15.43
CA ILE A 480 13.24 5.85 14.22
C ILE A 480 13.74 7.30 14.31
N LYS A 481 13.23 8.06 15.28
CA LYS A 481 13.59 9.48 15.50
C LYS A 481 13.44 9.87 16.96
N ASP A 482 14.13 10.96 17.35
CA ASP A 482 13.90 11.60 18.66
C ASP A 482 12.60 12.43 18.61
N THR A 483 11.74 12.26 19.63
CA THR A 483 10.48 13.01 19.75
C THR A 483 9.91 12.87 21.17
N ASP A 484 8.91 13.66 21.53
CA ASP A 484 8.14 13.51 22.77
C ASP A 484 6.69 13.20 22.40
N ILE A 485 6.16 12.08 22.89
CA ILE A 485 4.78 11.63 22.66
C ILE A 485 4.22 11.05 23.96
N ASP A 486 2.97 11.34 24.29
CA ASP A 486 2.26 10.88 25.51
C ASP A 486 3.01 11.18 26.81
N GLY A 487 3.86 12.23 26.82
CA GLY A 487 4.71 12.60 27.96
C GLY A 487 5.96 11.70 28.14
N VAL A 488 6.24 10.82 27.20
CA VAL A 488 7.42 9.97 27.16
C VAL A 488 8.43 10.55 26.17
N HIS A 489 9.67 10.70 26.60
CA HIS A 489 10.76 11.09 25.72
C HIS A 489 11.24 9.88 24.90
N ILE A 490 11.08 9.95 23.57
CA ILE A 490 11.49 8.93 22.63
C ILE A 490 12.89 9.23 22.15
N THR A 491 13.79 8.30 22.32
CA THR A 491 15.17 8.40 21.83
C THR A 491 15.34 7.47 20.63
N LYS A 492 15.88 7.99 19.55
CA LYS A 492 16.18 7.21 18.34
C LYS A 492 17.01 5.96 18.67
N ASP A 493 16.69 4.84 18.02
CA ASP A 493 17.31 3.52 18.18
C ASP A 493 17.08 2.87 19.57
N TYR A 494 16.22 3.44 20.43
CA TYR A 494 15.72 2.80 21.64
C TYR A 494 14.42 2.05 21.34
N TYR A 495 14.04 1.14 22.22
CA TYR A 495 12.83 0.32 22.10
C TYR A 495 11.67 0.99 22.80
N MET A 496 10.57 1.15 22.06
CA MET A 496 9.30 1.68 22.56
C MET A 496 8.37 0.54 22.93
N ALA A 497 7.84 0.58 24.13
CA ALA A 497 6.76 -0.28 24.60
C ALA A 497 5.43 0.46 24.41
N MET A 498 4.48 -0.17 23.73
CA MET A 498 3.18 0.43 23.41
C MET A 498 2.05 -0.49 23.84
N GLU A 499 1.13 0.04 24.64
CA GLU A 499 -0.16 -0.58 24.96
C GLU A 499 -1.22 0.01 24.00
N ASP A 500 -1.77 -0.80 23.11
CA ASP A 500 -2.55 -0.33 21.97
C ASP A 500 -1.83 0.79 21.19
N LYS A 501 -2.22 2.03 21.41
CA LYS A 501 -1.64 3.23 20.77
C LYS A 501 -0.86 4.13 21.72
N LYS A 502 -0.88 3.83 23.03
CA LYS A 502 -0.22 4.63 24.06
C LYS A 502 1.20 4.15 24.28
N ILE A 503 2.15 5.05 24.25
CA ILE A 503 3.54 4.74 24.60
C ILE A 503 3.66 4.63 26.12
N VAL A 504 4.13 3.47 26.59
CA VAL A 504 4.34 3.17 28.01
C VAL A 504 5.75 3.56 28.44
N SER A 505 6.75 3.13 27.67
CA SER A 505 8.15 3.45 27.94
C SER A 505 8.97 3.49 26.65
N CYS A 506 10.15 4.14 26.74
CA CYS A 506 11.17 4.10 25.69
C CYS A 506 12.52 3.87 26.35
N VAL A 507 13.06 2.66 26.20
CA VAL A 507 14.28 2.19 26.91
C VAL A 507 15.27 1.57 25.94
N LYS A 508 16.53 1.46 26.38
CA LYS A 508 17.63 1.01 25.50
C LYS A 508 17.57 -0.50 25.20
N SER A 509 17.02 -1.28 26.10
CA SER A 509 16.94 -2.73 26.00
C SER A 509 15.52 -3.16 25.62
N ARG A 510 15.35 -3.99 24.57
CA ARG A 510 14.04 -4.53 24.20
C ARG A 510 13.48 -5.47 25.27
N LYS A 511 14.35 -6.15 26.01
CA LYS A 511 13.93 -6.96 27.17
C LYS A 511 13.32 -6.09 28.28
N ASP A 512 13.93 -4.95 28.60
CA ASP A 512 13.34 -4.04 29.58
C ASP A 512 12.03 -3.45 29.05
N ALA A 513 11.95 -3.14 27.76
CA ALA A 513 10.73 -2.63 27.14
C ALA A 513 9.55 -3.62 27.23
N ILE A 514 9.78 -4.93 26.98
CA ILE A 514 8.70 -5.92 27.10
C ILE A 514 8.26 -6.11 28.55
N LEU A 515 9.17 -6.05 29.50
CA LEU A 515 8.84 -6.17 30.93
C LEU A 515 8.05 -4.95 31.42
N ASP A 516 8.46 -3.73 31.04
CA ASP A 516 7.70 -2.51 31.32
C ASP A 516 6.28 -2.56 30.74
N LEU A 517 6.17 -3.07 29.49
CA LEU A 517 4.88 -3.23 28.80
C LEU A 517 3.95 -4.16 29.56
N ILE A 518 4.42 -5.38 29.87
CA ILE A 518 3.61 -6.38 30.56
C ILE A 518 3.23 -5.90 31.95
N GLU A 519 4.13 -5.21 32.67
CA GLU A 519 3.80 -4.63 33.96
C GLU A 519 2.67 -3.58 33.87
N SER A 520 2.67 -2.77 32.79
CA SER A 520 1.58 -1.81 32.54
C SER A 520 0.26 -2.47 32.18
N MET A 521 0.30 -3.55 31.40
CA MET A 521 -0.91 -4.26 30.91
C MET A 521 -1.55 -5.14 31.98
N MET A 522 -0.74 -5.69 32.92
CA MET A 522 -1.20 -6.69 33.90
C MET A 522 -2.30 -6.12 34.80
N ASN A 523 -3.37 -6.89 34.99
CA ASN A 523 -4.51 -6.56 35.82
C ASN A 523 -5.07 -7.78 36.55
N GLU A 524 -6.03 -7.58 37.47
CA GLU A 524 -6.60 -8.66 38.32
C GLU A 524 -7.48 -9.66 37.54
N ASP A 525 -7.93 -9.30 36.34
CA ASP A 525 -8.80 -10.14 35.50
C ASP A 525 -7.99 -10.95 34.46
N ALA A 526 -6.66 -10.78 34.39
CA ALA A 526 -5.78 -11.44 33.45
C ALA A 526 -5.71 -12.95 33.71
N ALA A 527 -6.01 -13.76 32.69
CA ALA A 527 -5.96 -15.22 32.75
C ALA A 527 -4.85 -15.81 31.85
N VAL A 528 -4.64 -15.23 30.68
CA VAL A 528 -3.67 -15.71 29.68
C VAL A 528 -2.82 -14.56 29.16
N LEU A 529 -1.51 -14.72 29.20
CA LEU A 529 -0.53 -13.82 28.61
C LEU A 529 0.18 -14.54 27.45
N THR A 530 -0.05 -14.09 26.22
CA THR A 530 0.65 -14.61 25.05
C THR A 530 1.64 -13.59 24.51
N VAL A 531 2.88 -14.03 24.27
CA VAL A 531 3.95 -13.20 23.71
C VAL A 531 4.44 -13.84 22.41
N TYR A 532 4.41 -13.08 21.32
CA TYR A 532 4.93 -13.49 20.01
C TYR A 532 6.27 -12.78 19.77
N CYS A 533 7.35 -13.56 19.65
CA CYS A 533 8.70 -13.05 19.41
C CYS A 533 8.93 -12.73 17.94
N GLY A 534 9.49 -11.57 17.65
CA GLY A 534 9.86 -11.11 16.32
C GLY A 534 11.12 -11.76 15.76
N ALA A 535 11.37 -11.53 14.47
CA ALA A 535 12.53 -12.10 13.75
C ALA A 535 13.90 -11.66 14.31
N ASP A 536 13.94 -10.59 15.09
CA ASP A 536 15.16 -10.05 15.73
C ASP A 536 15.39 -10.59 17.16
N VAL A 537 14.48 -11.41 17.71
CA VAL A 537 14.59 -12.04 19.03
C VAL A 537 15.17 -13.44 18.87
N ASP A 538 16.33 -13.69 19.45
CA ASP A 538 16.94 -15.01 19.42
C ASP A 538 16.35 -15.97 20.48
N GLU A 539 16.63 -17.27 20.33
CA GLU A 539 16.11 -18.31 21.21
C GLU A 539 16.52 -18.11 22.68
N ALA A 540 17.75 -17.63 22.92
CA ALA A 540 18.25 -17.42 24.28
C ALA A 540 17.51 -16.28 25.00
N GLU A 541 17.23 -15.18 24.28
CA GLU A 541 16.44 -14.07 24.82
C GLU A 541 14.97 -14.47 25.03
N ARG A 542 14.40 -15.25 24.11
CA ARG A 542 13.03 -15.80 24.26
C ARG A 542 12.92 -16.64 25.54
N GLU A 543 13.83 -17.60 25.76
CA GLU A 543 13.86 -18.43 26.97
C GLU A 543 14.05 -17.61 28.25
N GLU A 544 14.91 -16.57 28.19
CA GLU A 544 15.13 -15.67 29.33
C GLU A 544 13.86 -14.88 29.66
N VAL A 545 13.19 -14.30 28.66
CA VAL A 545 11.93 -13.56 28.84
C VAL A 545 10.85 -14.47 29.40
N GLU A 546 10.67 -15.67 28.83
CA GLU A 546 9.72 -16.68 29.32
C GLU A 546 9.98 -17.06 30.78
N SER A 547 11.24 -17.28 31.15
CA SER A 547 11.62 -17.61 32.53
C SER A 547 11.27 -16.48 33.50
N ILE A 548 11.57 -15.22 33.14
CA ILE A 548 11.27 -14.05 33.98
C ILE A 548 9.75 -13.89 34.15
N LEU A 549 8.99 -14.03 33.08
CA LEU A 549 7.53 -13.90 33.12
C LEU A 549 6.89 -15.00 33.99
N ASN A 550 7.34 -16.25 33.83
CA ASN A 550 6.87 -17.37 34.64
C ASN A 550 7.21 -17.18 36.14
N GLU A 551 8.41 -16.67 36.46
CA GLU A 551 8.79 -16.38 37.85
C GLU A 551 7.92 -15.28 38.47
N LYS A 552 7.58 -14.23 37.67
CA LYS A 552 6.86 -13.05 38.17
C LYS A 552 5.34 -13.24 38.20
N TYR A 553 4.75 -13.93 37.21
CA TYR A 553 3.31 -13.97 36.99
C TYR A 553 2.73 -15.39 36.83
N GLY A 554 3.56 -16.43 36.69
CA GLY A 554 3.12 -17.79 36.37
C GLY A 554 2.31 -18.50 37.45
N GLU A 555 2.18 -17.93 38.68
CA GLU A 555 1.27 -18.43 39.71
C GLU A 555 -0.19 -18.03 39.44
N ASP A 556 -0.43 -16.88 38.78
CA ASP A 556 -1.74 -16.24 38.59
C ASP A 556 -2.21 -16.27 37.14
N VAL A 557 -1.30 -16.30 36.16
CA VAL A 557 -1.58 -16.15 34.74
C VAL A 557 -0.89 -17.26 33.93
N GLU A 558 -1.60 -17.88 33.00
CA GLU A 558 -1.01 -18.80 32.02
C GLU A 558 -0.14 -18.02 31.02
N ILE A 559 1.13 -18.42 30.87
CA ILE A 559 2.10 -17.73 30.02
C ILE A 559 2.45 -18.60 28.82
N ASP A 560 2.27 -18.06 27.62
CA ASP A 560 2.60 -18.71 26.34
C ASP A 560 3.53 -17.80 25.53
N VAL A 561 4.77 -18.24 25.32
CA VAL A 561 5.77 -17.48 24.53
C VAL A 561 6.10 -18.24 23.25
N ARG A 562 5.74 -17.65 22.11
CA ARG A 562 5.84 -18.27 20.77
C ARG A 562 6.79 -17.51 19.87
N ASP A 563 7.38 -18.23 18.93
CA ASP A 563 8.09 -17.64 17.81
C ASP A 563 7.07 -17.16 16.77
N GLY A 564 6.95 -15.86 16.59
CA GLY A 564 6.09 -15.26 15.57
C GLY A 564 6.84 -14.95 14.28
N GLY A 565 8.15 -14.68 14.38
CA GLY A 565 9.01 -14.33 13.24
C GLY A 565 8.61 -13.05 12.51
N GLN A 566 7.77 -12.19 13.13
CA GLN A 566 7.32 -10.94 12.53
C GLN A 566 8.45 -9.91 12.44
N PRO A 567 8.49 -9.12 11.32
CA PRO A 567 9.41 -7.99 11.20
C PRO A 567 8.91 -6.79 12.00
N VAL A 568 9.77 -5.80 12.24
CA VAL A 568 9.47 -4.50 12.86
C VAL A 568 9.17 -4.56 14.35
N TYR A 569 8.33 -5.48 14.79
CA TYR A 569 8.01 -5.65 16.21
C TYR A 569 8.84 -6.77 16.82
N SER A 570 9.69 -6.42 17.77
CA SER A 570 10.46 -7.43 18.54
C SER A 570 9.51 -8.31 19.37
N TYR A 571 8.41 -7.72 19.88
CA TYR A 571 7.39 -8.46 20.59
C TYR A 571 5.99 -7.95 20.27
N LEU A 572 5.04 -8.88 20.12
CA LEU A 572 3.60 -8.63 20.16
C LEU A 572 3.04 -9.34 21.38
N VAL A 573 2.14 -8.68 22.09
CA VAL A 573 1.59 -9.17 23.36
C VAL A 573 0.07 -9.18 23.30
N GLY A 574 -0.53 -10.28 23.72
CA GLY A 574 -1.97 -10.41 24.01
C GLY A 574 -2.16 -10.74 25.47
N LEU A 575 -3.06 -10.04 26.15
CA LEU A 575 -3.50 -10.34 27.51
C LEU A 575 -5.01 -10.49 27.52
N GLU A 576 -5.48 -11.68 27.97
CA GLU A 576 -6.89 -12.09 28.03
C GLU A 576 -7.34 -12.38 29.45
#